data_8f12e15e9b5b8f3920becba436f664a2
#
_entry.id   8f12e15e9b5b8f3920becba436f664a2
#
_cell.length_a   1.000
_cell.length_b   1.000
_cell.length_c   1.000
_cell.angle_alpha   90.00
_cell.angle_beta   90.00
_cell.angle_gamma   90.00
#
_symmetry.space_group_name_H-M   'P 1'
#
loop_
_entity.id
_entity.type
_entity.pdbx_description
1 polymer ?
#
loop_
_entity_poly.entity_id
_entity_poly.type
_entity_poly.pdbx_seq_one_letter_code
_entity_poly.pdbx_strand_id
1 'polypeptide(L)'
;HAGDAARRIVTNADGANLYHGIASALGEAPKADIAILETDERVVPRVIEQGHPEVLVLLNFSRDQMDRNHEIKSLGRGWRNALEAAGAKGPVVVANACDPLTTWAAQTAREAIWIDTGAGWSADAALCPNCGAVLTHEGTWDCPECELTQPKADYTVRGEQVTEADGAVWTLDLQVPGRFNRANAACALAAARVMGVEPDVAIRGMHEVTSPAGRYA
;
A
#
# COMPACT_ATOMS: atom_id res chain seq x y z
N HIS A 1 -15.11 -6.25 30.47
CA HIS A 1 -15.20 -7.28 29.41
C HIS A 1 -16.58 -7.21 28.76
N ALA A 2 -16.86 -6.23 27.91
CA ALA A 2 -17.99 -6.24 26.99
C ALA A 2 -17.53 -7.08 25.80
N GLY A 3 -18.32 -8.11 25.44
CA GLY A 3 -17.97 -9.10 24.43
C GLY A 3 -17.59 -8.45 23.10
N ASP A 4 -16.46 -8.89 22.57
CA ASP A 4 -15.94 -8.54 21.26
C ASP A 4 -16.89 -9.15 20.21
N ALA A 5 -17.88 -8.38 19.81
CA ALA A 5 -18.75 -8.78 18.70
C ALA A 5 -17.87 -8.78 17.44
N ALA A 6 -17.76 -9.92 16.76
CA ALA A 6 -17.00 -10.04 15.52
C ALA A 6 -17.43 -8.94 14.54
N ARG A 7 -16.49 -8.10 14.13
CA ARG A 7 -16.74 -7.01 13.15
C ARG A 7 -17.13 -7.60 11.81
N ARG A 8 -18.14 -7.03 11.19
CA ARG A 8 -18.59 -7.42 9.85
C ARG A 8 -17.71 -6.73 8.82
N ILE A 9 -16.99 -7.51 8.04
CA ILE A 9 -16.08 -7.01 7.02
C ILE A 9 -16.73 -7.20 5.65
N VAL A 10 -16.65 -6.18 4.79
CA VAL A 10 -16.98 -6.29 3.37
C VAL A 10 -15.71 -6.15 2.53
N THR A 11 -15.64 -6.93 1.47
CA THR A 11 -14.59 -6.87 0.45
C THR A 11 -15.24 -6.89 -0.93
N ASN A 12 -14.55 -6.34 -1.95
CA ASN A 12 -14.95 -6.55 -3.33
C ASN A 12 -14.31 -7.84 -3.84
N ALA A 13 -15.14 -8.81 -4.22
CA ALA A 13 -14.69 -10.11 -4.71
C ALA A 13 -14.33 -10.05 -6.21
N ASP A 14 -13.59 -11.08 -6.69
CA ASP A 14 -13.41 -11.43 -8.11
C ASP A 14 -12.86 -10.31 -9.01
N GLY A 15 -11.96 -9.47 -8.49
CA GLY A 15 -11.34 -8.39 -9.26
C GLY A 15 -12.27 -7.20 -9.58
N ALA A 16 -13.39 -7.07 -8.87
CA ALA A 16 -14.31 -5.94 -8.99
C ALA A 16 -13.72 -4.64 -8.38
N ASN A 17 -12.50 -4.29 -8.80
CA ASN A 17 -11.67 -3.19 -8.25
C ASN A 17 -11.92 -1.82 -8.92
N LEU A 18 -12.82 -1.75 -9.88
CA LEU A 18 -13.28 -0.50 -10.49
C LEU A 18 -14.42 0.13 -9.67
N TYR A 19 -14.68 1.40 -9.93
CA TYR A 19 -15.67 2.21 -9.19
C TYR A 19 -17.03 1.52 -9.00
N HIS A 20 -17.57 0.88 -10.04
CA HIS A 20 -18.87 0.21 -9.94
C HIS A 20 -18.83 -1.02 -9.04
N GLY A 21 -17.73 -1.81 -9.09
CA GLY A 21 -17.56 -2.97 -8.21
C GLY A 21 -17.41 -2.57 -6.75
N ILE A 22 -16.64 -1.52 -6.47
CA ILE A 22 -16.51 -0.95 -5.13
C ILE A 22 -17.86 -0.45 -4.62
N ALA A 23 -18.59 0.31 -5.43
CA ALA A 23 -19.91 0.84 -5.05
C ALA A 23 -20.93 -0.28 -4.81
N SER A 24 -20.91 -1.35 -5.64
CA SER A 24 -21.76 -2.53 -5.46
C SER A 24 -21.47 -3.23 -4.14
N ALA A 25 -20.19 -3.54 -3.86
CA ALA A 25 -19.79 -4.19 -2.62
C ALA A 25 -20.26 -3.41 -1.37
N LEU A 26 -20.08 -2.10 -1.37
CA LEU A 26 -20.52 -1.25 -0.28
C LEU A 26 -22.06 -1.20 -0.16
N GLY A 27 -22.76 -1.15 -1.31
CA GLY A 27 -24.24 -1.12 -1.37
C GLY A 27 -24.88 -2.43 -0.88
N GLU A 28 -24.24 -3.56 -1.13
CA GLU A 28 -24.70 -4.89 -0.71
C GLU A 28 -24.49 -5.16 0.80
N ALA A 29 -23.55 -4.44 1.41
CA ALA A 29 -23.20 -4.60 2.82
C ALA A 29 -23.36 -3.30 3.65
N PRO A 30 -24.54 -2.67 3.68
CA PRO A 30 -24.76 -1.36 4.35
C PRO A 30 -24.59 -1.40 5.87
N LYS A 31 -24.46 -2.61 6.44
CA LYS A 31 -24.24 -2.84 7.88
C LYS A 31 -22.82 -3.35 8.17
N ALA A 32 -21.90 -3.30 7.20
CA ALA A 32 -20.51 -3.65 7.45
C ALA A 32 -19.88 -2.63 8.40
N ASP A 33 -19.03 -3.11 9.30
CA ASP A 33 -18.30 -2.30 10.25
C ASP A 33 -16.96 -1.83 9.65
N ILE A 34 -16.40 -2.61 8.71
CA ILE A 34 -15.15 -2.33 8.00
C ILE A 34 -15.30 -2.73 6.53
N ALA A 35 -14.78 -1.91 5.62
CA ALA A 35 -14.61 -2.23 4.22
C ALA A 35 -13.10 -2.36 3.90
N ILE A 36 -12.68 -3.49 3.34
CA ILE A 36 -11.33 -3.73 2.84
C ILE A 36 -11.45 -3.95 1.32
N LEU A 37 -11.03 -2.96 0.54
CA LEU A 37 -11.32 -2.89 -0.87
C LEU A 37 -10.04 -2.89 -1.70
N GLU A 38 -9.95 -3.80 -2.66
CA GLU A 38 -8.97 -3.69 -3.75
C GLU A 38 -9.43 -2.57 -4.69
N THR A 39 -8.49 -1.71 -5.08
CA THR A 39 -8.79 -0.54 -5.89
C THR A 39 -7.81 -0.46 -7.06
N ASP A 40 -8.34 -0.42 -8.27
CA ASP A 40 -7.57 -0.16 -9.48
C ASP A 40 -6.90 1.22 -9.37
N GLU A 41 -5.67 1.34 -9.83
CA GLU A 41 -4.84 2.54 -9.72
C GLU A 41 -5.48 3.80 -10.32
N ARG A 42 -6.32 3.65 -11.34
CA ARG A 42 -7.05 4.76 -11.98
C ARG A 42 -8.19 5.30 -11.15
N VAL A 43 -8.68 4.49 -10.21
CA VAL A 43 -9.85 4.82 -9.39
C VAL A 43 -9.46 5.42 -8.03
N VAL A 44 -8.21 5.23 -7.61
CA VAL A 44 -7.68 5.71 -6.31
C VAL A 44 -8.01 7.19 -6.03
N PRO A 45 -7.82 8.15 -6.94
CA PRO A 45 -8.15 9.55 -6.66
C PRO A 45 -9.62 9.74 -6.27
N ARG A 46 -10.52 9.04 -6.97
CA ARG A 46 -11.96 9.12 -6.70
C ARG A 46 -12.35 8.43 -5.39
N VAL A 47 -11.67 7.34 -5.05
CA VAL A 47 -11.88 6.67 -3.76
C VAL A 47 -11.45 7.58 -2.60
N ILE A 48 -10.33 8.30 -2.74
CA ILE A 48 -9.91 9.28 -1.73
C ILE A 48 -10.96 10.39 -1.59
N GLU A 49 -11.42 10.96 -2.71
CA GLU A 49 -12.33 12.09 -2.75
C GLU A 49 -13.75 11.75 -2.24
N GLN A 50 -14.28 10.59 -2.60
CA GLN A 50 -15.68 10.22 -2.36
C GLN A 50 -15.84 9.14 -1.29
N GLY A 51 -14.88 8.23 -1.16
CA GLY A 51 -14.90 7.13 -0.20
C GLY A 51 -14.35 7.48 1.16
N HIS A 52 -13.51 8.52 1.25
CA HIS A 52 -12.86 8.96 2.48
C HIS A 52 -12.26 7.81 3.30
N PRO A 53 -11.37 7.00 2.73
CA PRO A 53 -10.79 5.86 3.43
C PRO A 53 -9.99 6.33 4.66
N GLU A 54 -10.02 5.55 5.73
CA GLU A 54 -9.18 5.81 6.91
C GLU A 54 -7.72 5.46 6.63
N VAL A 55 -7.50 4.37 5.89
CA VAL A 55 -6.18 3.87 5.49
C VAL A 55 -6.17 3.61 3.99
N LEU A 56 -5.09 4.02 3.33
CA LEU A 56 -4.79 3.71 1.94
C LEU A 56 -3.44 3.00 1.87
N VAL A 57 -3.41 1.81 1.25
CA VAL A 57 -2.17 1.05 1.05
C VAL A 57 -1.71 1.18 -0.38
N LEU A 58 -0.53 1.75 -0.58
CA LEU A 58 0.12 1.91 -1.88
C LEU A 58 1.31 0.95 -1.99
N LEU A 59 1.12 -0.15 -2.73
CA LEU A 59 2.10 -1.24 -2.81
C LEU A 59 3.27 -0.89 -3.73
N ASN A 60 3.01 -0.79 -5.01
CA ASN A 60 3.99 -0.44 -6.05
C ASN A 60 3.28 -0.15 -7.37
N PHE A 61 3.94 0.57 -8.25
CA PHE A 61 3.58 0.65 -9.66
C PHE A 61 4.29 -0.47 -10.42
N SER A 62 3.60 -1.59 -10.66
CA SER A 62 4.21 -2.78 -11.23
C SER A 62 4.40 -2.71 -12.75
N ARG A 63 5.29 -3.60 -13.25
CA ARG A 63 5.70 -3.76 -14.64
C ARG A 63 4.61 -4.15 -15.63
N ASP A 64 3.46 -4.61 -15.20
CA ASP A 64 2.42 -5.12 -16.10
C ASP A 64 1.92 -4.09 -17.13
N GLN A 65 2.40 -2.85 -17.04
CA GLN A 65 2.01 -1.76 -17.93
C GLN A 65 3.20 -1.03 -18.58
N MET A 66 4.30 -1.73 -18.83
CA MET A 66 5.55 -1.14 -19.37
C MET A 66 5.39 -0.33 -20.65
N ASP A 67 4.39 -0.60 -21.47
CA ASP A 67 4.10 0.17 -22.70
C ASP A 67 3.53 1.56 -22.42
N ARG A 68 3.32 1.94 -21.13
CA ARG A 68 2.57 3.11 -20.70
C ARG A 68 3.30 4.02 -19.70
N ASN A 69 4.61 4.19 -19.82
CA ASN A 69 5.40 5.02 -18.88
C ASN A 69 4.81 6.42 -18.63
N HIS A 70 4.21 7.06 -19.64
CA HIS A 70 3.51 8.33 -19.47
C HIS A 70 2.24 8.19 -18.64
N GLU A 71 1.54 7.06 -18.73
CA GLU A 71 0.31 6.77 -18.02
C GLU A 71 0.62 6.56 -16.54
N ILE A 72 1.66 5.78 -16.19
CA ILE A 72 2.08 5.49 -14.80
C ILE A 72 2.42 6.80 -14.05
N LYS A 73 3.20 7.70 -14.67
CA LYS A 73 3.51 9.00 -14.06
C LYS A 73 2.27 9.87 -13.90
N SER A 74 1.32 9.79 -14.82
CA SER A 74 0.03 10.49 -14.73
C SER A 74 -0.82 9.95 -13.59
N LEU A 75 -0.84 8.63 -13.38
CA LEU A 75 -1.53 7.98 -12.26
C LEU A 75 -0.93 8.42 -10.92
N GLY A 76 0.40 8.36 -10.78
CA GLY A 76 1.08 8.83 -9.56
C GLY A 76 0.81 10.31 -9.28
N ARG A 77 0.72 11.15 -10.31
CA ARG A 77 0.32 12.56 -10.17
C ARG A 77 -1.13 12.69 -9.70
N GLY A 78 -2.03 11.85 -10.23
CA GLY A 78 -3.43 11.80 -9.79
C GLY A 78 -3.54 11.46 -8.30
N TRP A 79 -2.79 10.46 -7.84
CA TRP A 79 -2.75 10.09 -6.41
C TRP A 79 -2.22 11.23 -5.55
N ARG A 80 -1.07 11.82 -5.95
CA ARG A 80 -0.46 12.95 -5.26
C ARG A 80 -1.44 14.11 -5.09
N ASN A 81 -2.08 14.52 -6.17
CA ASN A 81 -3.04 15.63 -6.18
C ASN A 81 -4.26 15.32 -5.29
N ALA A 82 -4.77 14.09 -5.31
CA ALA A 82 -5.91 13.70 -4.49
C ALA A 82 -5.56 13.68 -2.99
N LEU A 83 -4.37 13.20 -2.62
CA LEU A 83 -3.89 13.22 -1.23
C LEU A 83 -3.65 14.65 -0.74
N GLU A 84 -3.03 15.50 -1.57
CA GLU A 84 -2.83 16.91 -1.27
C GLU A 84 -4.16 17.65 -1.07
N ALA A 85 -5.13 17.42 -1.95
CA ALA A 85 -6.46 18.04 -1.86
C ALA A 85 -7.25 17.58 -0.63
N ALA A 86 -7.10 16.31 -0.23
CA ALA A 86 -7.73 15.75 0.97
C ALA A 86 -7.15 16.37 2.26
N GLY A 87 -5.88 16.75 2.25
CA GLY A 87 -5.20 17.44 3.36
C GLY A 87 -5.40 16.72 4.70
N ALA A 88 -5.77 17.47 5.74
CA ALA A 88 -5.95 16.92 7.09
C ALA A 88 -7.08 15.86 7.21
N LYS A 89 -7.97 15.76 6.23
CA LYS A 89 -9.05 14.76 6.18
C LYS A 89 -8.67 13.52 5.36
N GLY A 90 -7.49 13.52 4.76
CA GLY A 90 -7.01 12.41 3.95
C GLY A 90 -6.74 11.15 4.79
N PRO A 91 -6.54 10.00 4.12
CA PRO A 91 -6.17 8.75 4.79
C PRO A 91 -4.79 8.82 5.44
N VAL A 92 -4.54 7.92 6.38
CA VAL A 92 -3.17 7.47 6.67
C VAL A 92 -2.72 6.61 5.49
N VAL A 93 -1.56 6.91 4.94
CA VAL A 93 -1.03 6.17 3.78
C VAL A 93 0.07 5.21 4.23
N VAL A 94 -0.13 3.92 4.00
CA VAL A 94 0.94 2.92 4.12
C VAL A 94 1.56 2.74 2.74
N ALA A 95 2.84 3.05 2.59
CA ALA A 95 3.47 3.13 1.28
C ALA A 95 4.80 2.38 1.21
N ASN A 96 5.04 1.72 0.08
CA ASN A 96 6.32 1.10 -0.23
C ASN A 96 7.39 2.18 -0.46
N ALA A 97 8.31 2.33 0.47
CA ALA A 97 9.42 3.27 0.42
C ALA A 97 10.45 2.94 -0.68
N CYS A 98 10.50 1.69 -1.14
CA CYS A 98 11.43 1.26 -2.19
C CYS A 98 10.98 1.64 -3.60
N ASP A 99 9.74 2.11 -3.78
CA ASP A 99 9.21 2.57 -5.07
C ASP A 99 9.19 4.11 -5.12
N PRO A 100 10.03 4.75 -5.96
CA PRO A 100 10.12 6.21 -6.04
C PRO A 100 8.82 6.91 -6.42
N LEU A 101 7.99 6.29 -7.28
CA LEU A 101 6.75 6.90 -7.72
C LEU A 101 5.67 6.81 -6.63
N THR A 102 5.58 5.67 -5.95
CA THR A 102 4.73 5.49 -4.76
C THR A 102 5.12 6.48 -3.67
N THR A 103 6.43 6.61 -3.38
CA THR A 103 6.95 7.57 -2.42
C THR A 103 6.59 9.01 -2.79
N TRP A 104 6.84 9.42 -4.04
CA TRP A 104 6.53 10.76 -4.51
C TRP A 104 5.04 11.10 -4.39
N ALA A 105 4.17 10.14 -4.69
CA ALA A 105 2.73 10.32 -4.54
C ALA A 105 2.33 10.44 -3.07
N ALA A 106 2.84 9.56 -2.20
CA ALA A 106 2.47 9.48 -0.79
C ALA A 106 3.00 10.64 0.07
N GLN A 107 4.07 11.34 -0.36
CA GLN A 107 4.66 12.47 0.40
C GLN A 107 3.69 13.64 0.67
N THR A 108 2.60 13.76 -0.08
CA THR A 108 1.59 14.80 0.15
C THR A 108 0.46 14.35 1.08
N ALA A 109 0.49 13.10 1.55
CA ALA A 109 -0.46 12.64 2.56
C ALA A 109 -0.25 13.38 3.89
N ARG A 110 -1.33 13.51 4.68
CA ARG A 110 -1.25 14.07 6.04
C ARG A 110 -0.34 13.27 6.96
N GLU A 111 -0.26 11.96 6.70
CA GLU A 111 0.55 10.98 7.43
C GLU A 111 0.88 9.83 6.50
N ALA A 112 2.16 9.44 6.44
CA ALA A 112 2.62 8.31 5.67
C ALA A 112 3.46 7.39 6.55
N ILE A 113 3.18 6.08 6.47
CA ILE A 113 3.92 5.00 7.10
C ILE A 113 4.73 4.31 6.01
N TRP A 114 6.04 4.30 6.16
CA TRP A 114 6.97 3.86 5.14
C TRP A 114 7.45 2.44 5.36
N ILE A 115 7.29 1.60 4.34
CA ILE A 115 7.68 0.19 4.37
C ILE A 115 8.90 -0.01 3.47
N ASP A 116 10.06 -0.33 4.05
CA ASP A 116 11.20 -0.85 3.29
C ASP A 116 10.98 -2.35 3.01
N THR A 117 10.50 -2.64 1.82
CA THR A 117 10.18 -4.00 1.37
C THR A 117 11.41 -4.82 1.00
N GLY A 118 12.60 -4.23 1.01
CA GLY A 118 13.85 -4.86 0.56
C GLY A 118 13.90 -5.15 -0.95
N ALA A 119 12.90 -4.70 -1.70
CA ALA A 119 12.80 -4.91 -3.14
C ALA A 119 13.25 -3.65 -3.88
N GLY A 120 14.51 -3.57 -4.25
CA GLY A 120 15.00 -2.53 -5.16
C GLY A 120 14.47 -2.79 -6.59
N TRP A 121 13.78 -1.81 -7.15
CA TRP A 121 13.24 -1.80 -8.52
C TRP A 121 14.04 -0.84 -9.41
N SER A 122 15.38 -0.87 -9.34
CA SER A 122 16.24 0.07 -10.05
C SER A 122 16.00 0.12 -11.58
N ALA A 123 15.61 -1.01 -12.18
CA ALA A 123 15.37 -1.07 -13.62
C ALA A 123 14.04 -0.41 -14.04
N ASP A 124 13.03 -0.39 -13.16
CA ASP A 124 11.70 0.16 -13.47
C ASP A 124 11.53 1.59 -12.96
N ALA A 125 12.35 2.00 -11.99
CA ALA A 125 12.36 3.32 -11.40
C ALA A 125 13.68 4.06 -11.72
N ALA A 126 14.03 4.11 -13.00
CA ALA A 126 15.26 4.76 -13.43
C ALA A 126 15.20 6.29 -13.38
N LEU A 127 14.01 6.88 -13.52
CA LEU A 127 13.83 8.33 -13.58
C LEU A 127 13.06 8.87 -12.39
N CYS A 128 13.53 10.00 -11.89
CA CYS A 128 12.87 10.74 -10.82
C CYS A 128 11.44 11.17 -11.24
N PRO A 129 10.40 10.79 -10.49
CA PRO A 129 9.04 11.20 -10.81
C PRO A 129 8.82 12.70 -10.68
N ASN A 130 9.63 13.40 -9.88
CA ASN A 130 9.55 14.83 -9.67
C ASN A 130 10.20 15.64 -10.81
N CYS A 131 11.50 15.45 -11.04
CA CYS A 131 12.27 16.29 -11.99
C CYS A 131 12.68 15.56 -13.29
N GLY A 132 12.59 14.23 -13.37
CA GLY A 132 12.97 13.46 -14.55
C GLY A 132 14.46 13.08 -14.62
N ALA A 133 15.29 13.46 -13.64
CA ALA A 133 16.68 13.05 -13.59
C ALA A 133 16.83 11.55 -13.35
N VAL A 134 17.99 10.98 -13.71
CA VAL A 134 18.30 9.58 -13.41
C VAL A 134 18.53 9.42 -11.91
N LEU A 135 17.82 8.47 -11.31
CA LEU A 135 17.97 8.16 -9.88
C LEU A 135 19.25 7.36 -9.62
N THR A 136 19.88 7.59 -8.47
CA THR A 136 20.94 6.74 -7.95
C THR A 136 20.36 5.63 -7.06
N HIS A 137 21.01 4.47 -7.01
CA HIS A 137 20.57 3.28 -6.29
C HIS A 137 21.75 2.61 -5.56
N GLU A 138 22.24 3.26 -4.49
CA GLU A 138 23.34 2.74 -3.68
C GLU A 138 22.81 2.29 -2.30
N GLY A 139 22.13 1.13 -2.29
CA GLY A 139 21.44 0.61 -1.09
C GLY A 139 20.04 1.20 -0.91
N THR A 140 19.93 2.51 -0.89
CA THR A 140 18.66 3.27 -1.03
C THR A 140 18.65 3.99 -2.37
N TRP A 141 17.53 4.60 -2.74
CA TRP A 141 17.47 5.43 -3.94
C TRP A 141 17.37 6.92 -3.57
N ASP A 142 17.97 7.78 -4.38
CA ASP A 142 17.88 9.24 -4.28
C ASP A 142 17.95 9.91 -5.65
N CYS A 143 17.49 11.14 -5.71
CA CYS A 143 17.60 12.00 -6.89
C CYS A 143 18.75 12.98 -6.73
N PRO A 144 19.77 12.97 -7.61
CA PRO A 144 20.89 13.90 -7.52
C PRO A 144 20.54 15.34 -7.88
N GLU A 145 19.40 15.59 -8.54
CA GLU A 145 18.99 16.89 -9.04
C GLU A 145 17.87 17.57 -8.22
N CYS A 146 17.22 16.82 -7.32
CA CYS A 146 16.21 17.36 -6.40
C CYS A 146 16.22 16.61 -5.07
N GLU A 147 15.47 17.11 -4.09
CA GLU A 147 15.48 16.57 -2.72
C GLU A 147 14.68 15.25 -2.56
N LEU A 148 14.20 14.65 -3.65
CA LEU A 148 13.42 13.40 -3.58
C LEU A 148 14.36 12.22 -3.28
N THR A 149 14.14 11.59 -2.15
CA THR A 149 14.94 10.44 -1.68
C THR A 149 14.04 9.39 -1.03
N GLN A 150 14.56 8.18 -0.89
CA GLN A 150 13.89 7.13 -0.16
C GLN A 150 13.70 7.55 1.31
N PRO A 151 12.47 7.59 1.81
CA PRO A 151 12.22 7.96 3.19
C PRO A 151 12.77 6.91 4.16
N LYS A 152 13.06 7.34 5.38
CA LYS A 152 13.37 6.41 6.46
C LYS A 152 12.16 5.52 6.72
N ALA A 153 12.39 4.21 6.74
CA ALA A 153 11.32 3.25 6.92
C ALA A 153 10.83 3.20 8.39
N ASP A 154 9.53 3.09 8.56
CA ASP A 154 8.88 2.76 9.81
C ASP A 154 8.87 1.24 10.03
N TYR A 155 8.81 0.48 8.93
CA TYR A 155 8.89 -0.99 8.91
C TYR A 155 9.90 -1.46 7.88
N THR A 156 10.75 -2.41 8.26
CA THR A 156 11.77 -3.00 7.38
C THR A 156 11.55 -4.50 7.24
N VAL A 157 11.48 -5.00 6.00
CA VAL A 157 11.32 -6.42 5.68
C VAL A 157 12.65 -7.05 5.33
N ARG A 158 13.06 -8.09 6.08
CA ARG A 158 14.26 -8.89 5.76
C ARG A 158 13.94 -10.39 5.93
N GLY A 159 13.89 -11.11 4.82
CA GLY A 159 13.44 -12.50 4.83
C GLY A 159 12.00 -12.59 5.32
N GLU A 160 11.76 -13.33 6.38
CA GLU A 160 10.44 -13.49 7.01
C GLU A 160 10.22 -12.53 8.19
N GLN A 161 11.19 -11.68 8.48
CA GLN A 161 11.10 -10.74 9.60
C GLN A 161 10.67 -9.35 9.12
N VAL A 162 9.79 -8.75 9.91
CA VAL A 162 9.44 -7.33 9.84
C VAL A 162 9.92 -6.67 11.12
N THR A 163 10.76 -5.65 10.98
CA THR A 163 11.27 -4.87 12.11
C THR A 163 10.64 -3.48 12.07
N GLU A 164 10.05 -3.05 13.16
CA GLU A 164 9.54 -1.69 13.35
C GLU A 164 10.66 -0.71 13.72
N ALA A 165 10.45 0.58 13.49
CA ALA A 165 11.43 1.62 13.79
C ALA A 165 11.80 1.73 15.28
N ASP A 166 10.93 1.28 16.18
CA ASP A 166 11.18 1.18 17.64
C ASP A 166 11.97 -0.06 18.06
N GLY A 167 12.26 -0.96 17.11
CA GLY A 167 13.03 -2.18 17.31
C GLY A 167 12.18 -3.44 17.56
N ALA A 168 10.85 -3.36 17.58
CA ALA A 168 10.01 -4.54 17.65
C ALA A 168 10.19 -5.40 16.40
N VAL A 169 10.26 -6.72 16.57
CA VAL A 169 10.48 -7.68 15.47
C VAL A 169 9.35 -8.69 15.43
N TRP A 170 8.79 -8.86 14.25
CA TRP A 170 7.70 -9.77 13.98
C TRP A 170 8.11 -10.78 12.90
N THR A 171 7.75 -12.04 13.05
CA THR A 171 7.98 -13.07 12.04
C THR A 171 6.72 -13.29 11.24
N LEU A 172 6.81 -13.11 9.92
CA LEU A 172 5.74 -13.41 8.98
C LEU A 172 5.77 -14.90 8.64
N ASP A 173 4.87 -15.66 9.21
CA ASP A 173 4.70 -17.10 8.93
C ASP A 173 3.64 -17.27 7.83
N LEU A 174 4.04 -17.02 6.57
CA LEU A 174 3.13 -17.03 5.43
C LEU A 174 3.10 -18.40 4.74
N GLN A 175 1.90 -18.93 4.48
CA GLN A 175 1.71 -20.12 3.63
C GLN A 175 1.98 -19.81 2.14
N VAL A 176 1.85 -18.55 1.74
CA VAL A 176 2.06 -18.11 0.35
C VAL A 176 3.52 -17.66 0.19
N PRO A 177 4.37 -18.42 -0.58
CA PRO A 177 5.78 -18.09 -0.73
C PRO A 177 6.01 -16.83 -1.60
N GLY A 178 7.20 -16.25 -1.46
CA GLY A 178 7.69 -15.19 -2.34
C GLY A 178 7.91 -13.85 -1.65
N ARG A 179 8.92 -13.11 -2.16
CA ARG A 179 9.30 -11.80 -1.59
C ARG A 179 8.19 -10.77 -1.68
N PHE A 180 7.38 -10.82 -2.74
CA PHE A 180 6.27 -9.88 -2.92
C PHE A 180 5.16 -10.11 -1.90
N ASN A 181 4.86 -11.37 -1.57
CA ASN A 181 3.86 -11.70 -0.57
C ASN A 181 4.32 -11.23 0.82
N ARG A 182 5.62 -11.33 1.14
CA ARG A 182 6.16 -10.76 2.38
C ARG A 182 6.08 -9.24 2.42
N ALA A 183 6.39 -8.58 1.29
CA ALA A 183 6.24 -7.12 1.18
C ALA A 183 4.78 -6.68 1.37
N ASN A 184 3.85 -7.36 0.71
CA ASN A 184 2.41 -7.07 0.84
C ASN A 184 1.91 -7.35 2.27
N ALA A 185 2.38 -8.44 2.90
CA ALA A 185 2.03 -8.76 4.28
C ALA A 185 2.55 -7.70 5.27
N ALA A 186 3.75 -7.16 5.08
CA ALA A 186 4.26 -6.07 5.90
C ALA A 186 3.41 -4.79 5.76
N CYS A 187 3.00 -4.46 4.54
CA CYS A 187 2.06 -3.35 4.32
C CYS A 187 0.70 -3.61 4.99
N ALA A 188 0.20 -4.85 4.89
CA ALA A 188 -1.05 -5.24 5.54
C ALA A 188 -0.94 -5.21 7.08
N LEU A 189 0.20 -5.62 7.65
CA LEU A 189 0.47 -5.53 9.09
C LEU A 189 0.43 -4.07 9.56
N ALA A 190 1.13 -3.17 8.86
CA ALA A 190 1.13 -1.75 9.18
C ALA A 190 -0.28 -1.13 9.09
N ALA A 191 -1.04 -1.46 8.02
CA ALA A 191 -2.41 -0.99 7.86
C ALA A 191 -3.34 -1.53 8.97
N ALA A 192 -3.22 -2.80 9.34
CA ALA A 192 -3.97 -3.42 10.42
C ALA A 192 -3.69 -2.74 11.76
N ARG A 193 -2.44 -2.35 12.02
CA ARG A 193 -2.06 -1.60 13.23
C ARG A 193 -2.70 -0.21 13.28
N VAL A 194 -2.74 0.50 12.17
CA VAL A 194 -3.47 1.79 12.09
C VAL A 194 -4.95 1.61 12.45
N MET A 195 -5.53 0.48 12.06
CA MET A 195 -6.92 0.11 12.38
C MET A 195 -7.10 -0.47 13.80
N GLY A 196 -6.05 -0.45 14.63
CA GLY A 196 -6.08 -0.92 16.01
C GLY A 196 -6.07 -2.44 16.17
N VAL A 197 -5.57 -3.18 15.17
CA VAL A 197 -5.40 -4.64 15.25
C VAL A 197 -4.02 -4.95 15.82
N GLU A 198 -3.96 -5.79 16.82
CA GLU A 198 -2.70 -6.25 17.41
C GLU A 198 -1.89 -7.07 16.40
N PRO A 199 -0.54 -6.89 16.35
CA PRO A 199 0.33 -7.57 15.37
C PRO A 199 0.17 -9.07 15.34
N ASP A 200 0.11 -9.73 16.51
CA ASP A 200 -0.05 -11.18 16.59
C ASP A 200 -1.39 -11.67 16.00
N VAL A 201 -2.44 -10.86 16.10
CA VAL A 201 -3.75 -11.17 15.50
C VAL A 201 -3.65 -11.04 13.99
N ALA A 202 -3.02 -9.98 13.48
CA ALA A 202 -2.83 -9.77 12.06
C ALA A 202 -1.97 -10.89 11.43
N ILE A 203 -0.85 -11.26 12.07
CA ILE A 203 0.06 -12.32 11.60
C ILE A 203 -0.65 -13.68 11.57
N ARG A 204 -1.41 -14.03 12.61
CA ARG A 204 -2.20 -15.28 12.59
C ARG A 204 -3.21 -15.30 11.45
N GLY A 205 -3.92 -14.19 11.20
CA GLY A 205 -4.84 -14.10 10.07
C GLY A 205 -4.14 -14.23 8.70
N MET A 206 -2.94 -13.69 8.56
CA MET A 206 -2.13 -13.84 7.33
C MET A 206 -1.66 -15.28 7.12
N HIS A 207 -1.35 -16.02 8.20
CA HIS A 207 -0.96 -17.42 8.13
C HIS A 207 -2.07 -18.31 7.57
N GLU A 208 -3.34 -17.96 7.77
CA GLU A 208 -4.48 -18.72 7.24
C GLU A 208 -4.67 -18.58 5.72
N VAL A 209 -3.97 -17.63 5.08
CA VAL A 209 -4.05 -17.42 3.62
C VAL A 209 -3.18 -18.45 2.90
N THR A 210 -3.81 -19.44 2.27
CA THR A 210 -3.15 -20.55 1.56
C THR A 210 -2.97 -20.30 0.07
N SER A 211 -3.74 -19.39 -0.51
CA SER A 211 -3.63 -18.99 -1.92
C SER A 211 -4.06 -17.54 -2.10
N PRO A 212 -3.41 -16.77 -3.02
CA PRO A 212 -3.93 -15.47 -3.39
C PRO A 212 -5.25 -15.65 -4.15
N ALA A 213 -6.34 -15.11 -3.60
CA ALA A 213 -7.64 -15.14 -4.24
C ALA A 213 -7.57 -14.56 -5.67
N GLY A 214 -8.11 -15.27 -6.65
CA GLY A 214 -8.26 -14.82 -8.04
C GLY A 214 -7.05 -14.96 -8.95
N ARG A 215 -5.90 -15.55 -8.53
CA ARG A 215 -4.71 -15.66 -9.39
C ARG A 215 -4.30 -17.07 -9.80
N TYR A 216 -4.91 -18.12 -9.24
CA TYR A 216 -4.60 -19.52 -9.56
C TYR A 216 -5.89 -20.37 -9.52
N ALA A 217 -6.85 -20.06 -10.37
CA ALA A 217 -8.01 -20.92 -10.64
C ALA A 217 -7.87 -21.49 -12.05
#